data_7f299adf412ee175bc48b38617f45837
#
_entry.id   7f299adf412ee175bc48b38617f45837
#
_cell.length_a   1.000
_cell.length_b   1.000
_cell.length_c   1.000
_cell.angle_alpha   90.00
_cell.angle_beta   90.00
_cell.angle_gamma   90.00
#
_symmetry.space_group_name_H-M   'P 1'
#
loop_
_entity.id
_entity.type
_entity.pdbx_description
1 polymer ?
#
loop_
_entity_poly.entity_id
_entity_poly.type
_entity_poly.pdbx_seq_one_letter_code
_entity_poly.pdbx_strand_id
1 'polypeptide(L)'
;MAVGLSFQYSAGQQASFEGRPQLKMDQFEDLVVALKDALGPSSGLDSSDVDVNALMRHMRIYDAKEKGWVPYALADPELAYTRNLVDEGNGKSNLLVLVWTPGKGSPIHDHGNAHCIMKILHGSLTESRYEFPNSDRQQPMELISQRTHNENAVAYMADELGLHKMENRGDDYAISLHLYTPPNVAKSGCHTFNPITGERSYVPKCGYYSKFTQKL
;
A
#
# COMPACT_ATOMS: atom_id res chain seq x y z
N MET A 1 -15.14 -8.25 -80.44
CA MET A 1 -13.69 -8.31 -80.16
C MET A 1 -13.51 -7.72 -78.77
N ALA A 2 -13.35 -8.60 -77.76
CA ALA A 2 -13.14 -8.18 -76.39
C ALA A 2 -11.64 -8.34 -76.09
N VAL A 3 -10.98 -7.24 -75.69
CA VAL A 3 -9.56 -7.20 -75.30
C VAL A 3 -9.50 -7.45 -73.79
N GLY A 4 -8.98 -8.61 -73.40
CA GLY A 4 -8.72 -8.94 -72.01
C GLY A 4 -7.43 -8.30 -71.52
N LEU A 5 -7.51 -7.53 -70.44
CA LEU A 5 -6.37 -7.03 -69.72
C LEU A 5 -6.08 -8.00 -68.55
N SER A 6 -4.96 -8.70 -68.64
CA SER A 6 -4.41 -9.51 -67.58
C SER A 6 -3.58 -8.65 -66.61
N PHE A 7 -3.99 -8.56 -65.33
CA PHE A 7 -3.19 -8.01 -64.27
C PHE A 7 -2.32 -9.10 -63.65
N GLN A 8 -1.00 -8.96 -63.78
CA GLN A 8 -0.03 -9.72 -63.07
C GLN A 8 0.13 -9.18 -61.66
N TYR A 9 -0.23 -10.00 -60.66
CA TYR A 9 0.14 -9.71 -59.27
C TYR A 9 1.62 -10.08 -59.05
N SER A 10 2.46 -9.10 -58.81
CA SER A 10 3.83 -9.28 -58.33
C SER A 10 3.76 -9.58 -56.81
N ALA A 11 4.24 -10.76 -56.42
CA ALA A 11 4.55 -11.08 -55.03
C ALA A 11 5.72 -10.20 -54.59
N GLY A 12 5.46 -9.33 -53.61
CA GLY A 12 6.51 -8.44 -53.13
C GLY A 12 6.20 -7.92 -51.75
N GLN A 13 7.08 -8.33 -50.84
CA GLN A 13 7.39 -7.74 -49.54
C GLN A 13 6.44 -8.13 -48.38
N GLN A 14 6.81 -9.23 -47.73
CA GLN A 14 6.59 -9.38 -46.28
C GLN A 14 7.28 -8.19 -45.59
N ALA A 15 6.49 -7.25 -45.10
CA ALA A 15 6.94 -6.25 -44.16
C ALA A 15 7.24 -7.01 -42.84
N SER A 16 8.53 -7.11 -42.54
CA SER A 16 9.00 -7.54 -41.21
C SER A 16 8.44 -6.56 -40.17
N PHE A 17 7.59 -7.01 -39.32
CA PHE A 17 7.19 -6.31 -38.10
C PHE A 17 8.39 -6.33 -37.16
N GLU A 18 9.42 -5.56 -37.44
CA GLU A 18 10.46 -5.25 -36.47
C GLU A 18 9.92 -4.29 -35.43
N GLY A 19 9.78 -4.86 -34.22
CA GLY A 19 9.99 -4.16 -32.96
C GLY A 19 9.15 -2.89 -32.75
N ARG A 20 7.84 -3.04 -32.39
CA ARG A 20 7.31 -2.03 -31.47
C ARG A 20 8.20 -2.08 -30.24
N PRO A 21 8.78 -0.93 -29.76
CA PRO A 21 9.45 -0.92 -28.49
C PRO A 21 8.46 -1.48 -27.46
N GLN A 22 8.80 -2.60 -26.86
CA GLN A 22 8.07 -3.12 -25.72
C GLN A 22 8.25 -2.03 -24.66
N LEU A 23 7.20 -1.25 -24.39
CA LEU A 23 7.16 -0.29 -23.28
C LEU A 23 7.52 -1.11 -22.06
N LYS A 24 8.74 -0.92 -21.55
CA LYS A 24 9.17 -1.54 -20.30
C LYS A 24 8.20 -0.98 -19.25
N MET A 25 7.29 -1.81 -18.76
CA MET A 25 6.40 -1.41 -17.66
C MET A 25 7.29 -0.96 -16.50
N ASP A 26 6.86 0.06 -15.79
CA ASP A 26 7.50 0.51 -14.57
C ASP A 26 7.41 -0.64 -13.54
N GLN A 27 8.51 -0.96 -12.88
CA GLN A 27 8.54 -2.02 -11.87
C GLN A 27 7.52 -1.81 -10.74
N PHE A 28 7.11 -0.57 -10.50
CA PHE A 28 6.05 -0.26 -9.53
C PHE A 28 4.67 -0.69 -10.07
N GLU A 29 4.40 -0.48 -11.35
CA GLU A 29 3.19 -0.99 -12.00
C GLU A 29 3.19 -2.52 -12.02
N ASP A 30 4.34 -3.16 -12.28
CA ASP A 30 4.48 -4.62 -12.19
C ASP A 30 4.16 -5.14 -10.77
N LEU A 31 4.58 -4.42 -9.72
CA LEU A 31 4.22 -4.74 -8.34
C LEU A 31 2.71 -4.62 -8.11
N VAL A 32 2.08 -3.54 -8.57
CA VAL A 32 0.62 -3.34 -8.43
C VAL A 32 -0.15 -4.50 -9.08
N VAL A 33 0.23 -4.88 -10.30
CA VAL A 33 -0.38 -6.01 -11.02
C VAL A 33 -0.16 -7.32 -10.25
N ALA A 34 1.07 -7.61 -9.81
CA ALA A 34 1.39 -8.84 -9.08
C ALA A 34 0.61 -8.97 -7.75
N LEU A 35 0.38 -7.86 -7.03
CA LEU A 35 -0.44 -7.87 -5.81
C LEU A 35 -1.92 -8.16 -6.13
N LYS A 36 -2.46 -7.59 -7.21
CA LYS A 36 -3.83 -7.86 -7.67
C LYS A 36 -4.01 -9.32 -8.09
N ASP A 37 -3.05 -9.87 -8.84
CA ASP A 37 -3.06 -11.26 -9.29
C ASP A 37 -2.95 -12.23 -8.11
N ALA A 38 -2.10 -11.93 -7.12
CA ALA A 38 -1.97 -12.72 -5.90
C ALA A 38 -3.26 -12.74 -5.06
N LEU A 39 -4.01 -11.64 -5.02
CA LEU A 39 -5.32 -11.58 -4.38
C LEU A 39 -6.39 -12.34 -5.18
N GLY A 40 -6.21 -12.51 -6.49
CA GLY A 40 -7.11 -13.24 -7.36
C GLY A 40 -8.57 -12.73 -7.36
N PRO A 41 -9.49 -13.50 -7.95
CA PRO A 41 -10.90 -13.08 -8.06
C PRO A 41 -11.69 -13.28 -6.76
N SER A 42 -11.26 -14.12 -5.82
CA SER A 42 -12.00 -14.51 -4.61
C SER A 42 -11.35 -14.07 -3.31
N SER A 43 -10.01 -14.00 -3.22
CA SER A 43 -9.33 -13.62 -1.97
C SER A 43 -9.46 -12.11 -1.67
N GLY A 44 -9.24 -11.74 -0.40
CA GLY A 44 -9.34 -10.36 0.09
C GLY A 44 -10.78 -9.90 0.39
N LEU A 45 -11.78 -10.80 0.38
CA LEU A 45 -13.15 -10.50 0.81
C LEU A 45 -13.28 -10.57 2.34
N ASP A 46 -12.53 -11.46 2.95
CA ASP A 46 -12.32 -11.51 4.39
C ASP A 46 -10.83 -11.78 4.69
N SER A 47 -10.42 -11.59 5.96
CA SER A 47 -9.02 -11.73 6.35
C SER A 47 -8.49 -13.16 6.36
N SER A 48 -9.37 -14.17 6.44
CA SER A 48 -8.98 -15.58 6.55
C SER A 48 -8.52 -16.21 5.21
N ASP A 49 -8.89 -15.59 4.09
CA ASP A 49 -8.68 -16.12 2.73
C ASP A 49 -7.46 -15.49 2.01
N VAL A 50 -6.56 -14.84 2.74
CA VAL A 50 -5.43 -14.09 2.18
C VAL A 50 -4.11 -14.82 2.38
N ASP A 51 -3.38 -15.14 1.28
CA ASP A 51 -1.98 -15.57 1.37
C ASP A 51 -1.05 -14.38 1.61
N VAL A 52 -0.94 -13.98 2.88
CA VAL A 52 -0.06 -12.90 3.34
C VAL A 52 1.38 -13.11 2.90
N ASN A 53 1.86 -14.36 2.88
CA ASN A 53 3.25 -14.65 2.50
C ASN A 53 3.50 -14.40 1.01
N ALA A 54 2.53 -14.68 0.13
CA ALA A 54 2.62 -14.34 -1.28
C ALA A 54 2.71 -12.81 -1.47
N LEU A 55 1.83 -12.05 -0.83
CA LEU A 55 1.83 -10.60 -0.88
C LEU A 55 3.14 -10.00 -0.35
N MET A 56 3.64 -10.49 0.78
CA MET A 56 4.94 -10.06 1.34
C MET A 56 6.11 -10.38 0.40
N ARG A 57 6.08 -11.51 -0.33
CA ARG A 57 7.13 -11.82 -1.34
C ARG A 57 7.17 -10.77 -2.44
N HIS A 58 6.02 -10.39 -3.01
CA HIS A 58 5.96 -9.34 -4.03
C HIS A 58 6.47 -8.00 -3.52
N MET A 59 6.07 -7.61 -2.30
CA MET A 59 6.57 -6.40 -1.65
C MET A 59 8.10 -6.42 -1.45
N ARG A 60 8.71 -7.58 -1.13
CA ARG A 60 10.17 -7.71 -0.95
C ARG A 60 10.95 -7.62 -2.24
N ILE A 61 10.41 -8.13 -3.35
CA ILE A 61 11.07 -8.16 -4.67
C ILE A 61 11.22 -6.73 -5.23
N TYR A 62 10.23 -5.87 -5.03
CA TYR A 62 10.28 -4.50 -5.50
C TYR A 62 11.40 -3.71 -4.79
N ASP A 63 12.29 -3.07 -5.56
CA ASP A 63 13.32 -2.17 -5.00
C ASP A 63 12.78 -0.73 -4.98
N ALA A 64 12.75 -0.10 -3.81
CA ALA A 64 12.28 1.27 -3.63
C ALA A 64 13.08 2.30 -4.45
N LYS A 65 14.32 1.98 -4.85
CA LYS A 65 15.17 2.83 -5.70
C LYS A 65 14.61 3.04 -7.10
N GLU A 66 13.72 2.18 -7.58
CA GLU A 66 13.06 2.31 -8.89
C GLU A 66 12.13 3.53 -9.00
N LYS A 67 11.69 4.08 -7.85
CA LYS A 67 10.98 5.37 -7.72
C LYS A 67 9.70 5.54 -8.54
N GLY A 68 9.10 4.49 -9.11
CA GLY A 68 7.80 4.54 -9.77
C GLY A 68 6.66 4.98 -8.85
N TRP A 69 6.86 4.88 -7.53
CA TRP A 69 5.94 5.36 -6.49
C TRP A 69 5.94 6.89 -6.31
N VAL A 70 6.95 7.62 -6.80
CA VAL A 70 7.12 9.07 -6.57
C VAL A 70 5.90 9.91 -6.98
N PRO A 71 5.22 9.65 -8.12
CA PRO A 71 4.03 10.40 -8.51
C PRO A 71 2.88 10.33 -7.47
N TYR A 72 2.85 9.28 -6.63
CA TYR A 72 1.85 9.09 -5.58
C TYR A 72 2.25 9.68 -4.24
N ALA A 73 3.48 10.17 -4.08
CA ALA A 73 4.01 10.65 -2.80
C ALA A 73 3.65 12.13 -2.57
N LEU A 74 2.35 12.45 -2.47
CA LEU A 74 1.88 13.82 -2.21
C LEU A 74 1.90 14.11 -0.70
N ALA A 75 2.70 15.09 -0.30
CA ALA A 75 2.87 15.52 1.09
C ALA A 75 1.99 16.73 1.44
N ASP A 76 1.70 16.86 2.73
CA ASP A 76 1.15 18.07 3.33
C ASP A 76 1.82 18.27 4.70
N PRO A 77 2.61 19.34 4.91
CA PRO A 77 3.38 19.55 6.14
C PRO A 77 2.49 19.82 7.37
N GLU A 78 1.25 20.23 7.16
CA GLU A 78 0.30 20.48 8.26
C GLU A 78 -0.20 19.16 8.87
N LEU A 79 -0.26 18.08 8.06
CA LEU A 79 -0.71 16.78 8.50
C LEU A 79 0.42 15.97 9.15
N ALA A 80 0.08 15.04 10.01
CA ALA A 80 1.06 14.08 10.54
C ALA A 80 1.54 13.12 9.45
N TYR A 81 0.64 12.74 8.57
CA TYR A 81 0.92 11.96 7.35
C TYR A 81 -0.23 12.12 6.36
N THR A 82 0.06 11.90 5.10
CA THR A 82 -0.94 11.82 4.02
C THR A 82 -1.17 10.38 3.60
N ARG A 83 -2.37 10.08 3.10
CA ARG A 83 -2.79 8.77 2.58
C ARG A 83 -3.13 8.91 1.09
N ASN A 84 -2.27 8.44 0.23
CA ASN A 84 -2.39 8.60 -1.21
C ASN A 84 -2.73 7.25 -1.86
N LEU A 85 -3.93 7.13 -2.43
CA LEU A 85 -4.41 5.90 -3.02
C LEU A 85 -3.74 5.63 -4.36
N VAL A 86 -3.10 4.47 -4.47
CA VAL A 86 -2.47 3.96 -5.70
C VAL A 86 -3.43 3.06 -6.47
N ASP A 87 -4.04 2.07 -5.78
CA ASP A 87 -4.91 1.07 -6.41
C ASP A 87 -5.93 0.52 -5.40
N GLU A 88 -7.12 0.16 -5.90
CA GLU A 88 -8.22 -0.40 -5.09
C GLU A 88 -8.31 -1.94 -5.17
N GLY A 89 -7.37 -2.62 -5.83
CA GLY A 89 -7.24 -4.07 -5.85
C GLY A 89 -8.54 -4.81 -6.22
N ASN A 90 -9.30 -4.33 -7.19
CA ASN A 90 -10.63 -4.85 -7.55
C ASN A 90 -11.63 -4.80 -6.37
N GLY A 91 -11.49 -3.83 -5.45
CA GLY A 91 -12.30 -3.69 -4.25
C GLY A 91 -11.94 -4.64 -3.10
N LYS A 92 -10.87 -5.44 -3.25
CA LYS A 92 -10.39 -6.41 -2.24
C LYS A 92 -9.28 -5.87 -1.36
N SER A 93 -8.63 -4.80 -1.80
CA SER A 93 -7.53 -4.17 -1.08
C SER A 93 -7.52 -2.66 -1.30
N ASN A 94 -6.70 -1.98 -0.50
CA ASN A 94 -6.24 -0.62 -0.79
C ASN A 94 -4.73 -0.63 -0.79
N LEU A 95 -4.12 -0.21 -1.89
CA LEU A 95 -2.68 0.05 -1.96
C LEU A 95 -2.47 1.56 -1.84
N LEU A 96 -1.71 1.97 -0.84
CA LEU A 96 -1.52 3.37 -0.47
C LEU A 96 -0.04 3.71 -0.39
N VAL A 97 0.35 4.88 -0.91
CA VAL A 97 1.59 5.54 -0.52
C VAL A 97 1.27 6.51 0.62
N LEU A 98 1.93 6.33 1.76
CA LEU A 98 1.85 7.23 2.90
C LEU A 98 3.12 8.09 2.97
N VAL A 99 2.95 9.40 3.13
CA VAL A 99 4.05 10.35 3.32
C VAL A 99 3.99 10.88 4.73
N TRP A 100 5.04 10.63 5.50
CA TRP A 100 5.12 10.93 6.94
C TRP A 100 5.95 12.18 7.19
N THR A 101 5.33 13.17 7.80
CA THR A 101 6.01 14.44 8.14
C THR A 101 7.08 14.18 9.21
N PRO A 102 8.26 14.84 9.12
CA PRO A 102 9.31 14.74 10.13
C PRO A 102 8.81 14.97 11.55
N GLY A 103 9.23 14.13 12.49
CA GLY A 103 8.87 14.21 13.90
C GLY A 103 7.42 13.85 14.23
N LYS A 104 6.61 13.47 13.24
CA LYS A 104 5.18 13.13 13.43
C LYS A 104 4.91 11.65 13.24
N GLY A 105 3.70 11.20 13.61
CA GLY A 105 3.31 9.78 13.49
C GLY A 105 1.80 9.57 13.59
N SER A 106 1.39 8.30 13.53
CA SER A 106 0.01 7.90 13.74
C SER A 106 -0.35 7.83 15.23
N PRO A 107 -1.63 7.87 15.62
CA PRO A 107 -2.06 7.37 16.92
C PRO A 107 -1.79 5.86 17.04
N ILE A 108 -1.92 5.29 18.25
CA ILE A 108 -2.03 3.84 18.44
C ILE A 108 -3.38 3.43 17.85
N HIS A 109 -3.41 2.40 16.99
CA HIS A 109 -4.62 2.02 16.26
C HIS A 109 -4.68 0.52 15.94
N ASP A 110 -5.90 0.03 15.67
CA ASP A 110 -6.18 -1.28 15.10
C ASP A 110 -6.30 -1.23 13.56
N HIS A 111 -6.51 -2.38 12.95
CA HIS A 111 -6.63 -2.52 11.50
C HIS A 111 -8.03 -2.94 11.04
N GLY A 112 -9.03 -2.94 11.93
CA GLY A 112 -10.41 -3.33 11.59
C GLY A 112 -10.50 -4.74 10.99
N ASN A 113 -9.76 -5.69 11.53
CA ASN A 113 -9.64 -7.06 11.04
C ASN A 113 -9.13 -7.15 9.59
N ALA A 114 -8.18 -6.31 9.23
CA ALA A 114 -7.49 -6.38 7.94
C ALA A 114 -6.02 -6.73 8.13
N HIS A 115 -5.45 -7.45 7.17
CA HIS A 115 -4.01 -7.57 7.02
C HIS A 115 -3.44 -6.25 6.53
N CYS A 116 -2.33 -5.80 7.12
CA CYS A 116 -1.55 -4.65 6.68
C CYS A 116 -0.13 -5.08 6.37
N ILE A 117 0.29 -4.94 5.12
CA ILE A 117 1.66 -5.18 4.70
C ILE A 117 2.27 -3.84 4.33
N MET A 118 3.32 -3.46 5.04
CA MET A 118 4.04 -2.20 4.84
C MET A 118 5.42 -2.45 4.23
N LYS A 119 5.81 -1.61 3.26
CA LYS A 119 7.19 -1.50 2.77
C LYS A 119 7.69 -0.07 2.92
N ILE A 120 8.89 0.12 3.42
CA ILE A 120 9.54 1.44 3.44
C ILE A 120 10.10 1.73 2.04
N LEU A 121 9.64 2.84 1.45
CA LEU A 121 10.07 3.33 0.14
C LEU A 121 11.18 4.36 0.23
N HIS A 122 11.19 5.18 1.31
CA HIS A 122 12.20 6.18 1.56
C HIS A 122 12.30 6.48 3.06
N GLY A 123 13.52 6.74 3.56
CA GLY A 123 13.78 7.04 4.95
C GLY A 123 13.58 5.86 5.88
N SER A 124 13.05 6.12 7.07
CA SER A 124 12.77 5.08 8.07
C SER A 124 11.55 5.42 8.91
N LEU A 125 10.87 4.38 9.41
CA LEU A 125 9.76 4.51 10.35
C LEU A 125 9.99 3.63 11.57
N THR A 126 9.69 4.17 12.75
CA THR A 126 9.71 3.42 14.00
C THR A 126 8.31 2.92 14.30
N GLU A 127 8.15 1.60 14.37
CA GLU A 127 6.95 0.91 14.82
C GLU A 127 7.03 0.64 16.32
N SER A 128 5.98 1.01 17.05
CA SER A 128 5.76 0.62 18.43
C SER A 128 4.50 -0.22 18.51
N ARG A 129 4.58 -1.46 19.04
CA ARG A 129 3.46 -2.39 19.19
C ARG A 129 2.99 -2.43 20.62
N TYR A 130 1.67 -2.57 20.80
CA TYR A 130 1.00 -2.54 22.09
C TYR A 130 0.02 -3.69 22.22
N GLU A 131 -0.17 -4.17 23.46
CA GLU A 131 -1.28 -5.07 23.79
C GLU A 131 -2.62 -4.35 23.63
N PHE A 132 -3.69 -5.11 23.33
CA PHE A 132 -5.03 -4.59 23.47
C PHE A 132 -5.29 -4.29 24.95
N PRO A 133 -5.85 -3.10 25.27
CA PRO A 133 -6.12 -2.74 26.64
C PRO A 133 -7.18 -3.65 27.26
N ASN A 134 -7.03 -3.95 28.54
CA ASN A 134 -8.11 -4.60 29.29
C ASN A 134 -9.29 -3.61 29.43
N SER A 135 -10.47 -3.99 28.90
CA SER A 135 -11.66 -3.14 28.87
C SER A 135 -12.17 -2.71 30.26
N ASP A 136 -11.79 -3.43 31.33
CA ASP A 136 -12.33 -3.24 32.68
C ASP A 136 -11.59 -2.18 33.51
N ARG A 137 -10.47 -1.66 33.01
CA ARG A 137 -9.65 -0.67 33.74
C ARG A 137 -9.00 0.32 32.78
N GLN A 138 -9.06 1.59 33.12
CA GLN A 138 -8.22 2.60 32.51
C GLN A 138 -6.78 2.43 33.01
N GLN A 139 -5.88 2.16 32.07
CA GLN A 139 -4.46 1.99 32.34
C GLN A 139 -3.61 2.40 31.13
N PRO A 140 -2.36 2.79 31.33
CA PRO A 140 -1.44 3.05 30.22
C PRO A 140 -1.32 1.84 29.29
N MET A 141 -1.19 2.11 28.00
CA MET A 141 -0.98 1.06 26.99
C MET A 141 0.35 0.36 27.22
N GLU A 142 0.32 -0.97 27.26
CA GLU A 142 1.52 -1.79 27.43
C GLU A 142 2.29 -1.95 26.12
N LEU A 143 3.55 -1.50 26.10
CA LEU A 143 4.43 -1.62 24.95
C LEU A 143 5.01 -3.03 24.86
N ILE A 144 4.70 -3.76 23.77
CA ILE A 144 5.26 -5.10 23.51
C ILE A 144 6.67 -5.00 22.92
N SER A 145 6.82 -4.15 21.90
CA SER A 145 8.08 -4.03 21.17
C SER A 145 8.18 -2.70 20.45
N GLN A 146 9.42 -2.30 20.15
CA GLN A 146 9.69 -1.16 19.31
C GLN A 146 10.78 -1.51 18.29
N ARG A 147 10.57 -1.20 17.02
CA ARG A 147 11.52 -1.50 15.94
C ARG A 147 11.52 -0.39 14.88
N THR A 148 12.71 -0.02 14.41
CA THR A 148 12.87 0.87 13.26
C THR A 148 13.01 0.04 11.98
N HIS A 149 12.20 0.36 11.00
CA HIS A 149 12.21 -0.20 9.66
C HIS A 149 12.86 0.79 8.71
N ASN A 150 13.96 0.40 8.08
CA ASN A 150 14.69 1.21 7.11
C ASN A 150 14.17 0.96 5.68
N GLU A 151 14.66 1.76 4.72
CA GLU A 151 14.34 1.61 3.30
C GLU A 151 14.44 0.15 2.83
N ASN A 152 13.49 -0.28 2.01
CA ASN A 152 13.26 -1.65 1.56
C ASN A 152 12.80 -2.66 2.62
N ALA A 153 12.76 -2.33 3.90
CA ALA A 153 12.17 -3.22 4.90
C ALA A 153 10.68 -3.47 4.61
N VAL A 154 10.24 -4.73 4.81
CA VAL A 154 8.83 -5.14 4.73
C VAL A 154 8.39 -5.63 6.09
N ALA A 155 7.29 -5.10 6.59
CA ALA A 155 6.66 -5.47 7.85
C ALA A 155 5.21 -5.90 7.64
N TYR A 156 4.70 -6.68 8.58
CA TYR A 156 3.32 -7.15 8.62
C TYR A 156 2.68 -6.81 9.95
N MET A 157 1.42 -6.38 9.89
CA MET A 157 0.58 -6.12 11.04
C MET A 157 -0.84 -6.60 10.79
N ALA A 158 -1.50 -7.08 11.85
CA ALA A 158 -2.91 -7.44 11.90
C ALA A 158 -3.36 -7.40 13.36
N ASP A 159 -4.67 -7.35 13.60
CA ASP A 159 -5.22 -7.19 14.96
C ASP A 159 -4.85 -8.34 15.90
N GLU A 160 -4.59 -9.55 15.39
CA GLU A 160 -4.08 -10.68 16.17
C GLU A 160 -2.67 -10.47 16.75
N LEU A 161 -1.91 -9.52 16.21
CA LEU A 161 -0.58 -9.13 16.68
C LEU A 161 -0.61 -7.93 17.64
N GLY A 162 -1.80 -7.44 17.99
CA GLY A 162 -2.03 -6.29 18.84
C GLY A 162 -2.29 -5.00 18.08
N LEU A 163 -1.98 -3.89 18.72
CA LEU A 163 -2.10 -2.54 18.19
C LEU A 163 -0.73 -1.98 17.81
N HIS A 164 -0.69 -1.00 16.93
CA HIS A 164 0.57 -0.31 16.70
C HIS A 164 0.45 1.21 16.48
N LYS A 165 1.61 1.84 16.55
CA LYS A 165 1.86 3.24 16.22
C LYS A 165 3.08 3.31 15.32
N MET A 166 3.02 4.14 14.27
CA MET A 166 4.15 4.42 13.38
C MET A 166 4.61 5.85 13.57
N GLU A 167 5.93 6.08 13.62
CA GLU A 167 6.53 7.40 13.81
C GLU A 167 7.68 7.62 12.83
N ASN A 168 7.68 8.78 12.18
CA ASN A 168 8.86 9.29 11.50
C ASN A 168 9.71 10.07 12.52
N ARG A 169 10.82 9.48 12.95
CA ARG A 169 11.75 10.11 13.92
C ARG A 169 12.95 10.78 13.23
N GLY A 170 12.96 10.84 11.90
CA GLY A 170 13.97 11.51 11.11
C GLY A 170 13.66 13.00 10.90
N ASP A 171 14.62 13.67 10.26
CA ASP A 171 14.56 15.10 9.95
C ASP A 171 13.98 15.41 8.57
N ASP A 172 13.73 14.37 7.74
CA ASP A 172 13.13 14.44 6.42
C ASP A 172 11.87 13.57 6.33
N TYR A 173 11.08 13.73 5.27
CA TYR A 173 9.91 12.89 5.03
C TYR A 173 10.30 11.42 4.93
N ALA A 174 9.54 10.56 5.59
CA ALA A 174 9.58 9.13 5.34
C ALA A 174 8.40 8.73 4.45
N ILE A 175 8.59 7.72 3.58
CA ILE A 175 7.57 7.29 2.65
C ILE A 175 7.43 5.78 2.73
N SER A 176 6.20 5.31 2.81
CA SER A 176 5.89 3.88 2.90
C SER A 176 4.74 3.49 1.97
N LEU A 177 4.80 2.25 1.47
CA LEU A 177 3.73 1.60 0.73
C LEU A 177 2.97 0.68 1.68
N HIS A 178 1.65 0.80 1.73
CA HIS A 178 0.79 0.00 2.56
C HIS A 178 -0.26 -0.72 1.73
N LEU A 179 -0.34 -2.04 1.86
CA LEU A 179 -1.42 -2.86 1.34
C LEU A 179 -2.33 -3.27 2.50
N TYR A 180 -3.58 -2.85 2.46
CA TYR A 180 -4.63 -3.30 3.38
C TYR A 180 -5.55 -4.26 2.65
N THR A 181 -5.76 -5.45 3.17
CA THR A 181 -6.67 -6.44 2.60
C THR A 181 -7.33 -7.27 3.71
N PRO A 182 -8.68 -7.32 3.77
CA PRO A 182 -9.66 -6.52 3.02
C PRO A 182 -9.52 -5.01 3.27
N PRO A 183 -10.16 -4.15 2.48
CA PRO A 183 -10.07 -2.70 2.64
C PRO A 183 -10.98 -2.16 3.76
N ASN A 184 -11.00 -2.83 4.91
CA ASN A 184 -11.93 -2.56 6.02
C ASN A 184 -11.73 -1.17 6.62
N VAL A 185 -10.49 -0.75 6.83
CA VAL A 185 -10.18 0.58 7.40
C VAL A 185 -10.74 1.71 6.56
N ALA A 186 -10.73 1.57 5.23
CA ALA A 186 -11.32 2.58 4.34
C ALA A 186 -12.85 2.53 4.28
N LYS A 187 -13.45 1.34 4.44
CA LYS A 187 -14.89 1.11 4.34
C LYS A 187 -15.61 1.32 5.67
N SER A 188 -15.05 0.78 6.74
CA SER A 188 -15.67 0.67 8.06
C SER A 188 -14.91 1.41 9.15
N GLY A 189 -13.77 2.03 8.84
CA GLY A 189 -12.95 2.73 9.83
C GLY A 189 -12.08 1.81 10.68
N CYS A 190 -11.55 2.38 11.77
CA CYS A 190 -10.70 1.71 12.75
C CYS A 190 -10.89 2.36 14.10
N HIS A 191 -10.24 1.84 15.15
CA HIS A 191 -10.18 2.51 16.43
C HIS A 191 -8.77 3.06 16.68
N THR A 192 -8.74 4.18 17.38
CA THR A 192 -7.52 4.73 17.97
C THR A 192 -7.59 4.57 19.49
N PHE A 193 -6.42 4.53 20.12
CA PHE A 193 -6.30 4.26 21.55
C PHE A 193 -5.50 5.35 22.25
N ASN A 194 -6.01 5.83 23.38
CA ASN A 194 -5.31 6.78 24.21
C ASN A 194 -4.12 6.08 24.90
N PRO A 195 -2.87 6.58 24.75
CA PRO A 195 -1.70 5.89 25.30
C PRO A 195 -1.66 5.84 26.84
N ILE A 196 -2.37 6.74 27.52
CA ILE A 196 -2.36 6.86 28.99
C ILE A 196 -3.50 6.07 29.62
N THR A 197 -4.70 6.09 29.00
CA THR A 197 -5.90 5.49 29.60
C THR A 197 -6.32 4.17 28.95
N GLY A 198 -5.77 3.83 27.75
CA GLY A 198 -6.22 2.70 26.95
C GLY A 198 -7.61 2.91 26.33
N GLU A 199 -8.24 4.07 26.53
CA GLU A 199 -9.58 4.34 26.00
C GLU A 199 -9.58 4.36 24.47
N ARG A 200 -10.50 3.59 23.88
CA ARG A 200 -10.65 3.52 22.42
C ARG A 200 -11.61 4.58 21.91
N SER A 201 -11.28 5.17 20.77
CA SER A 201 -12.12 6.09 20.03
C SER A 201 -12.31 5.57 18.60
N TYR A 202 -13.55 5.56 18.14
CA TYR A 202 -13.86 5.08 16.78
C TYR A 202 -13.62 6.19 15.75
N VAL A 203 -12.89 5.82 14.69
CA VAL A 203 -12.65 6.65 13.51
C VAL A 203 -13.46 6.06 12.35
N PRO A 204 -14.60 6.64 11.98
CA PRO A 204 -15.57 5.99 11.09
C PRO A 204 -15.08 5.87 9.65
N LYS A 205 -14.11 6.66 9.23
CA LYS A 205 -13.60 6.66 7.86
C LYS A 205 -12.20 7.26 7.79
N CYS A 206 -11.22 6.46 7.37
CA CYS A 206 -9.89 6.97 7.07
C CYS A 206 -9.85 7.44 5.62
N GLY A 207 -10.07 8.73 5.40
CA GLY A 207 -10.07 9.36 4.07
C GLY A 207 -8.71 9.28 3.35
N TYR A 208 -8.73 9.56 2.05
CA TYR A 208 -7.54 9.73 1.24
C TYR A 208 -7.22 11.21 1.07
N TYR A 209 -5.93 11.54 1.03
CA TYR A 209 -5.44 12.87 0.65
C TYR A 209 -5.45 13.04 -0.87
N SER A 210 -5.11 11.96 -1.57
CA SER A 210 -5.19 11.90 -3.02
C SER A 210 -5.64 10.53 -3.51
N LYS A 211 -6.15 10.48 -4.74
CA LYS A 211 -6.45 9.26 -5.47
C LYS A 211 -5.81 9.32 -6.85
N PHE A 212 -5.08 8.24 -7.22
CA PHE A 212 -4.49 8.10 -8.56
C PHE A 212 -3.72 9.36 -8.98
N THR A 213 -2.85 9.86 -8.10
CA THR A 213 -2.05 11.08 -8.25
C THR A 213 -2.80 12.41 -8.18
N GLN A 214 -4.12 12.42 -8.04
CA GLN A 214 -4.93 13.64 -7.97
C GLN A 214 -5.31 13.95 -6.51
N LYS A 215 -4.94 15.15 -6.04
CA LYS A 215 -5.35 15.65 -4.71
C LYS A 215 -6.87 15.83 -4.66
N LEU A 216 -7.49 15.40 -3.53
CA LEU A 216 -8.93 15.53 -3.29
C LEU A 216 -9.30 16.87 -2.66
#